data_c8b29ea5494ded9f9be8859402532886
#
_entry.id   c8b29ea5494ded9f9be8859402532886
#
_cell.length_a   1.000
_cell.length_b   1.000
_cell.length_c   1.000
_cell.angle_alpha   90.00
_cell.angle_beta   90.00
_cell.angle_gamma   90.00
#
_symmetry.space_group_name_H-M   'P 1'
#
loop_
_entity.id
_entity.type
_entity.pdbx_description
1 polymer ?
#
loop_
_entity_poly.entity_id
_entity_poly.type
_entity_poly.pdbx_seq_one_letter_code
_entity_poly.pdbx_strand_id
1 'polypeptide(L)'
;MQEKRLQAIQNKIASWIKEIESGFIDALFSKIGPSKMLRSKLMLALLDEKTDAILLDKAFNLCAIVEMIQTASLLHDDVIDKATMRRKFPSINALFGNFNAVMLGDVFYSKAFFELSKMGEAIAQILSNAVLRLSRGEIEDVFVGECFNSDKQKYWRILEDKTAHFIEASLKSMAILLNKDAKMYADFGLHFGMAFQIIDDLLDITQDAKTLGKPNFSDFKEGKTTLPYLLLYEKLNPHEQGLLISYFKQDSHEIIEWTKEKFKQHGIIEETLKIAQVYSKKALEAIKGENNLILEKLAQDVIYRTF
;
A
#
# COMPACT_ATOMS: atom_id res chain seq x y z
N MET A 1 13.72 -3.25 -20.30
CA MET A 1 14.55 -3.89 -19.24
C MET A 1 13.74 -4.14 -17.97
N GLN A 2 13.02 -3.14 -17.45
CA GLN A 2 12.22 -3.25 -16.19
C GLN A 2 11.17 -4.36 -16.24
N GLU A 3 10.39 -4.49 -17.32
CA GLU A 3 9.38 -5.56 -17.45
C GLU A 3 9.98 -6.96 -17.35
N LYS A 4 11.15 -7.22 -17.98
CA LYS A 4 11.84 -8.51 -17.86
C LYS A 4 12.26 -8.81 -16.42
N ARG A 5 12.70 -7.81 -15.68
CA ARG A 5 13.06 -7.95 -14.26
C ARG A 5 11.83 -8.25 -13.40
N LEU A 6 10.71 -7.57 -13.64
CA LEU A 6 9.45 -7.84 -12.94
C LEU A 6 8.92 -9.25 -13.25
N GLN A 7 9.01 -9.70 -14.51
CA GLN A 7 8.64 -11.06 -14.88
C GLN A 7 9.52 -12.11 -14.20
N ALA A 8 10.82 -11.85 -14.06
CA ALA A 8 11.73 -12.75 -13.31
C ALA A 8 11.31 -12.89 -11.84
N ILE A 9 10.89 -11.80 -11.18
CA ILE A 9 10.38 -11.82 -9.82
C ILE A 9 9.07 -12.62 -9.75
N GLN A 10 8.15 -12.43 -10.67
CA GLN A 10 6.90 -13.21 -10.72
C GLN A 10 7.16 -14.71 -10.92
N ASN A 11 8.09 -15.06 -11.81
CA ASN A 11 8.49 -16.44 -12.03
C ASN A 11 9.10 -17.06 -10.76
N LYS A 12 9.85 -16.28 -9.99
CA LYS A 12 10.43 -16.71 -8.71
C LYS A 12 9.35 -16.99 -7.68
N ILE A 13 8.37 -16.10 -7.52
CA ILE A 13 7.21 -16.33 -6.66
C ILE A 13 6.46 -17.60 -7.08
N ALA A 14 6.18 -17.75 -8.37
CA ALA A 14 5.50 -18.94 -8.89
C ALA A 14 6.30 -20.24 -8.63
N SER A 15 7.64 -20.20 -8.76
CA SER A 15 8.51 -21.32 -8.41
C SER A 15 8.41 -21.68 -6.92
N TRP A 16 8.45 -20.69 -6.04
CA TRP A 16 8.35 -20.90 -4.58
C TRP A 16 6.99 -21.44 -4.15
N ILE A 17 5.90 -21.05 -4.82
CA ILE A 17 4.58 -21.62 -4.57
C ILE A 17 4.55 -23.08 -5.01
N LYS A 18 5.13 -23.44 -6.14
CA LYS A 18 5.22 -24.84 -6.61
C LYS A 18 6.02 -25.76 -5.67
N GLU A 19 7.03 -25.22 -4.98
CA GLU A 19 7.80 -25.98 -3.97
C GLU A 19 6.94 -26.44 -2.78
N ILE A 20 5.73 -25.92 -2.60
CA ILE A 20 4.78 -26.32 -1.56
C ILE A 20 4.10 -27.65 -1.91
N GLU A 21 4.17 -28.07 -3.17
CA GLU A 21 3.67 -29.34 -3.69
C GLU A 21 2.17 -29.58 -3.42
N SER A 22 1.35 -28.52 -3.52
CA SER A 22 -0.11 -28.57 -3.32
C SER A 22 -0.85 -28.04 -4.54
N GLY A 23 -1.48 -28.92 -5.29
CA GLY A 23 -2.29 -28.55 -6.46
C GLY A 23 -3.48 -27.62 -6.10
N PHE A 24 -3.97 -27.68 -4.87
CA PHE A 24 -5.01 -26.75 -4.41
C PHE A 24 -4.46 -25.35 -4.18
N ILE A 25 -3.28 -25.20 -3.57
CA ILE A 25 -2.60 -23.91 -3.42
C ILE A 25 -2.27 -23.31 -4.80
N ASP A 26 -1.78 -24.13 -5.75
CA ASP A 26 -1.54 -23.70 -7.12
C ASP A 26 -2.83 -23.18 -7.78
N ALA A 27 -3.95 -23.85 -7.57
CA ALA A 27 -5.25 -23.42 -8.10
C ALA A 27 -5.69 -22.07 -7.50
N LEU A 28 -5.58 -21.88 -6.19
CA LEU A 28 -5.86 -20.60 -5.53
C LEU A 28 -4.92 -19.49 -6.04
N PHE A 29 -3.61 -19.76 -6.09
CA PHE A 29 -2.62 -18.81 -6.58
C PHE A 29 -2.91 -18.34 -8.01
N SER A 30 -3.35 -19.24 -8.88
CA SER A 30 -3.71 -18.91 -10.27
C SER A 30 -4.87 -17.91 -10.42
N LYS A 31 -5.63 -17.69 -9.35
CA LYS A 31 -6.78 -16.74 -9.30
C LYS A 31 -6.42 -15.39 -8.71
N ILE A 32 -5.22 -15.23 -8.16
CA ILE A 32 -4.76 -13.94 -7.68
C ILE A 32 -4.55 -13.02 -8.90
N GLY A 33 -5.22 -11.88 -8.90
CA GLY A 33 -5.09 -10.87 -9.95
C GLY A 33 -3.67 -10.29 -10.04
N PRO A 34 -3.31 -9.67 -11.18
CA PRO A 34 -1.97 -9.14 -11.41
C PRO A 34 -1.61 -8.04 -10.42
N SER A 35 -0.33 -8.03 -9.95
CA SER A 35 0.21 -6.97 -9.11
C SER A 35 0.83 -5.86 -9.93
N LYS A 36 0.66 -4.59 -9.49
CA LYS A 36 1.39 -3.45 -10.06
C LYS A 36 2.88 -3.48 -9.71
N MET A 37 3.27 -4.29 -8.71
CA MET A 37 4.64 -4.49 -8.22
C MET A 37 5.37 -3.17 -7.93
N LEU A 38 4.68 -2.23 -7.29
CA LEU A 38 5.23 -0.89 -7.04
C LEU A 38 6.47 -0.95 -6.14
N ARG A 39 6.43 -1.77 -5.08
CA ARG A 39 7.56 -1.93 -4.17
C ARG A 39 8.77 -2.50 -4.90
N SER A 40 8.56 -3.53 -5.72
CA SER A 40 9.62 -4.07 -6.58
C SER A 40 10.16 -3.04 -7.57
N LYS A 41 9.31 -2.21 -8.17
CA LYS A 41 9.77 -1.13 -9.08
C LYS A 41 10.67 -0.13 -8.36
N LEU A 42 10.29 0.28 -7.16
CA LEU A 42 11.09 1.17 -6.31
C LEU A 42 12.43 0.52 -5.93
N MET A 43 12.40 -0.74 -5.47
CA MET A 43 13.59 -1.49 -5.08
C MET A 43 14.55 -1.70 -6.28
N LEU A 44 14.01 -2.08 -7.43
CA LEU A 44 14.80 -2.28 -8.65
C LEU A 44 15.45 -0.99 -9.18
N ALA A 45 14.91 0.18 -8.83
CA ALA A 45 15.50 1.46 -9.18
C ALA A 45 16.83 1.74 -8.46
N LEU A 46 17.16 0.97 -7.39
CA LEU A 46 18.44 1.05 -6.69
C LEU A 46 19.55 0.25 -7.38
N LEU A 47 19.20 -0.63 -8.32
CA LEU A 47 20.18 -1.48 -9.01
C LEU A 47 20.97 -0.67 -10.03
N ASP A 48 22.28 -0.86 -10.01
CA ASP A 48 23.18 -0.31 -11.03
C ASP A 48 23.18 -1.21 -12.28
N GLU A 49 23.54 -0.63 -13.43
CA GLU A 49 23.62 -1.40 -14.69
C GLU A 49 24.63 -2.54 -14.64
N LYS A 50 25.67 -2.40 -13.81
CA LYS A 50 26.79 -3.35 -13.66
C LYS A 50 26.61 -4.30 -12.47
N THR A 51 25.41 -4.38 -11.88
CA THR A 51 25.14 -5.32 -10.79
C THR A 51 25.42 -6.76 -11.25
N ASP A 52 26.28 -7.47 -10.54
CA ASP A 52 26.63 -8.85 -10.89
C ASP A 52 25.45 -9.82 -10.73
N ALA A 53 25.53 -10.98 -11.38
CA ALA A 53 24.42 -11.93 -11.47
C ALA A 53 24.01 -12.50 -10.11
N ILE A 54 24.95 -12.68 -9.17
CA ILE A 54 24.67 -13.24 -7.83
C ILE A 54 23.88 -12.20 -7.01
N LEU A 55 24.33 -10.95 -7.01
CA LEU A 55 23.68 -9.87 -6.31
C LEU A 55 22.32 -9.55 -6.93
N LEU A 56 22.21 -9.63 -8.27
CA LEU A 56 20.95 -9.48 -8.97
C LEU A 56 19.92 -10.55 -8.59
N ASP A 57 20.34 -11.81 -8.45
CA ASP A 57 19.46 -12.90 -7.99
C ASP A 57 18.99 -12.67 -6.55
N LYS A 58 19.88 -12.24 -5.66
CA LYS A 58 19.52 -11.86 -4.28
C LYS A 58 18.52 -10.68 -4.26
N ALA A 59 18.71 -9.70 -5.12
CA ALA A 59 17.78 -8.57 -5.26
C ALA A 59 16.39 -9.03 -5.73
N PHE A 60 16.32 -9.97 -6.67
CA PHE A 60 15.05 -10.55 -7.11
C PHE A 60 14.40 -11.40 -6.01
N ASN A 61 15.18 -12.15 -5.20
CA ASN A 61 14.68 -12.85 -4.03
C ASN A 61 14.04 -11.85 -3.04
N LEU A 62 14.73 -10.77 -2.73
CA LEU A 62 14.23 -9.75 -1.81
C LEU A 62 12.94 -9.09 -2.33
N CYS A 63 12.88 -8.75 -3.63
CA CYS A 63 11.66 -8.26 -4.25
C CYS A 63 10.50 -9.29 -4.18
N ALA A 64 10.78 -10.57 -4.46
CA ALA A 64 9.78 -11.64 -4.37
C ALA A 64 9.22 -11.78 -2.95
N ILE A 65 10.08 -11.74 -1.93
CA ILE A 65 9.70 -11.74 -0.50
C ILE A 65 8.74 -10.57 -0.21
N VAL A 66 9.11 -9.36 -0.60
CA VAL A 66 8.29 -8.15 -0.38
C VAL A 66 6.93 -8.23 -1.08
N GLU A 67 6.88 -8.72 -2.33
CA GLU A 67 5.60 -8.89 -3.05
C GLU A 67 4.75 -10.01 -2.46
N MET A 68 5.36 -11.09 -1.92
CA MET A 68 4.63 -12.13 -1.21
C MET A 68 4.02 -11.62 0.09
N ILE A 69 4.79 -10.86 0.89
CA ILE A 69 4.28 -10.19 2.10
C ILE A 69 3.11 -9.28 1.75
N GLN A 70 3.25 -8.46 0.70
CA GLN A 70 2.17 -7.58 0.24
C GLN A 70 0.93 -8.36 -0.24
N THR A 71 1.13 -9.50 -0.90
CA THR A 71 0.02 -10.32 -1.35
C THR A 71 -0.70 -10.95 -0.18
N ALA A 72 0.04 -11.44 0.82
CA ALA A 72 -0.51 -11.98 2.07
C ALA A 72 -1.37 -10.94 2.81
N SER A 73 -0.86 -9.71 2.98
CA SER A 73 -1.64 -8.65 3.63
C SER A 73 -2.95 -8.37 2.88
N LEU A 74 -2.90 -8.27 1.55
CA LEU A 74 -4.10 -8.01 0.74
C LEU A 74 -5.13 -9.15 0.79
N LEU A 75 -4.67 -10.40 0.93
CA LEU A 75 -5.59 -11.54 1.13
C LEU A 75 -6.32 -11.47 2.46
N HIS A 76 -5.63 -11.02 3.52
CA HIS A 76 -6.24 -10.80 4.83
C HIS A 76 -7.16 -9.57 4.83
N ASP A 77 -6.72 -8.45 4.24
CA ASP A 77 -7.51 -7.22 4.10
C ASP A 77 -8.82 -7.48 3.36
N ASP A 78 -8.81 -8.28 2.26
CA ASP A 78 -10.02 -8.63 1.52
C ASP A 78 -11.06 -9.35 2.39
N VAL A 79 -10.62 -10.12 3.39
CA VAL A 79 -11.53 -10.78 4.35
C VAL A 79 -12.05 -9.77 5.37
N ILE A 80 -11.19 -8.90 5.90
CA ILE A 80 -11.53 -7.88 6.89
C ILE A 80 -12.53 -6.89 6.30
N ASP A 81 -12.25 -6.37 5.11
CA ASP A 81 -13.07 -5.40 4.38
C ASP A 81 -14.29 -6.05 3.69
N LYS A 82 -14.42 -7.39 3.74
CA LYS A 82 -15.44 -8.17 3.00
C LYS A 82 -15.46 -7.83 1.51
N ALA A 83 -14.30 -7.55 0.96
CA ALA A 83 -14.14 -7.15 -0.43
C ALA A 83 -14.50 -8.31 -1.37
N THR A 84 -15.33 -8.03 -2.39
CA THR A 84 -15.70 -9.02 -3.41
C THR A 84 -14.81 -8.96 -4.64
N MET A 85 -14.11 -7.84 -4.82
CA MET A 85 -13.25 -7.57 -5.97
C MET A 85 -11.91 -6.98 -5.53
N ARG A 86 -10.83 -7.41 -6.17
CA ARG A 86 -9.49 -6.84 -6.04
C ARG A 86 -8.91 -6.60 -7.43
N ARG A 87 -8.57 -5.34 -7.75
CA ARG A 87 -7.96 -4.97 -9.06
C ARG A 87 -8.76 -5.46 -10.27
N LYS A 88 -10.09 -5.32 -10.24
CA LYS A 88 -11.04 -5.76 -11.27
C LYS A 88 -11.17 -7.28 -11.42
N PHE A 89 -10.59 -8.06 -10.52
CA PHE A 89 -10.76 -9.52 -10.45
C PHE A 89 -11.53 -9.87 -9.17
N PRO A 90 -12.32 -10.96 -9.17
CA PRO A 90 -12.91 -11.45 -7.93
C PRO A 90 -11.83 -11.77 -6.90
N SER A 91 -12.06 -11.39 -5.65
CA SER A 91 -11.14 -11.67 -4.54
C SER A 91 -11.18 -13.16 -4.16
N ILE A 92 -10.12 -13.66 -3.52
CA ILE A 92 -10.04 -15.09 -3.13
C ILE A 92 -11.13 -15.45 -2.12
N ASN A 93 -11.44 -14.57 -1.15
CA ASN A 93 -12.55 -14.79 -0.20
C ASN A 93 -13.90 -14.86 -0.88
N ALA A 94 -14.14 -14.09 -1.94
CA ALA A 94 -15.39 -14.16 -2.72
C ALA A 94 -15.50 -15.45 -3.55
N LEU A 95 -14.38 -15.96 -4.09
CA LEU A 95 -14.37 -17.17 -4.90
C LEU A 95 -14.36 -18.46 -4.07
N PHE A 96 -13.61 -18.48 -2.97
CA PHE A 96 -13.29 -19.71 -2.24
C PHE A 96 -13.59 -19.62 -0.74
N GLY A 97 -14.13 -18.50 -0.27
CA GLY A 97 -14.47 -18.26 1.14
C GLY A 97 -13.30 -17.74 1.99
N ASN A 98 -13.66 -17.14 3.13
CA ASN A 98 -12.74 -16.47 4.03
C ASN A 98 -11.62 -17.39 4.55
N PHE A 99 -11.96 -18.65 4.88
CA PHE A 99 -10.98 -19.63 5.36
C PHE A 99 -9.82 -19.80 4.38
N ASN A 100 -10.13 -20.00 3.09
CA ASN A 100 -9.11 -20.21 2.08
C ASN A 100 -8.28 -18.94 1.82
N ALA A 101 -8.87 -17.74 1.91
CA ALA A 101 -8.16 -16.47 1.76
C ALA A 101 -7.18 -16.26 2.92
N VAL A 102 -7.61 -16.47 4.18
CA VAL A 102 -6.75 -16.35 5.37
C VAL A 102 -5.59 -17.36 5.29
N MET A 103 -5.89 -18.64 5.05
CA MET A 103 -4.85 -19.68 5.00
C MET A 103 -3.88 -19.48 3.84
N LEU A 104 -4.34 -18.99 2.70
CA LEU A 104 -3.45 -18.65 1.58
C LEU A 104 -2.54 -17.47 1.95
N GLY A 105 -3.05 -16.47 2.67
CA GLY A 105 -2.25 -15.37 3.22
C GLY A 105 -1.15 -15.90 4.16
N ASP A 106 -1.48 -16.84 5.06
CA ASP A 106 -0.51 -17.46 5.96
C ASP A 106 0.55 -18.28 5.20
N VAL A 107 0.16 -18.96 4.12
CA VAL A 107 1.10 -19.68 3.23
C VAL A 107 2.09 -18.67 2.61
N PHE A 108 1.61 -17.54 2.10
CA PHE A 108 2.46 -16.49 1.53
C PHE A 108 3.39 -15.87 2.57
N TYR A 109 2.90 -15.54 3.77
CA TYR A 109 3.74 -15.04 4.86
C TYR A 109 4.80 -16.06 5.27
N SER A 110 4.40 -17.32 5.51
CA SER A 110 5.31 -18.37 5.95
C SER A 110 6.41 -18.64 4.94
N LYS A 111 6.05 -18.72 3.64
CA LYS A 111 7.06 -18.91 2.58
C LYS A 111 7.96 -17.68 2.43
N ALA A 112 7.41 -16.48 2.50
CA ALA A 112 8.20 -15.25 2.48
C ALA A 112 9.19 -15.19 3.65
N PHE A 113 8.77 -15.50 4.88
CA PHE A 113 9.66 -15.53 6.05
C PHE A 113 10.71 -16.63 5.97
N PHE A 114 10.38 -17.80 5.42
CA PHE A 114 11.35 -18.85 5.16
C PHE A 114 12.46 -18.36 4.19
N GLU A 115 12.11 -17.70 3.09
CA GLU A 115 13.10 -17.14 2.17
C GLU A 115 13.84 -15.93 2.78
N LEU A 116 13.14 -15.13 3.58
CA LEU A 116 13.70 -13.96 4.27
C LEU A 116 14.81 -14.36 5.27
N SER A 117 14.68 -15.51 5.94
CA SER A 117 15.70 -16.01 6.86
C SER A 117 17.07 -16.24 6.20
N LYS A 118 17.10 -16.40 4.87
CA LYS A 118 18.32 -16.59 4.07
C LYS A 118 18.97 -15.24 3.66
N MET A 119 18.29 -14.10 3.90
CA MET A 119 18.75 -12.76 3.46
C MET A 119 19.67 -12.07 4.46
N GLY A 120 19.94 -12.70 5.60
CA GLY A 120 20.73 -12.15 6.70
C GLY A 120 19.89 -11.45 7.76
N GLU A 121 20.42 -11.41 8.97
CA GLU A 121 19.71 -11.00 10.19
C GLU A 121 19.15 -9.56 10.08
N ALA A 122 19.96 -8.61 9.62
CA ALA A 122 19.55 -7.20 9.54
C ALA A 122 18.33 -7.01 8.64
N ILE A 123 18.31 -7.61 7.45
CA ILE A 123 17.18 -7.53 6.52
C ILE A 123 15.96 -8.24 7.09
N ALA A 124 16.18 -9.42 7.71
CA ALA A 124 15.10 -10.17 8.33
C ALA A 124 14.42 -9.40 9.46
N GLN A 125 15.18 -8.75 10.33
CA GLN A 125 14.64 -7.90 11.41
C GLN A 125 13.87 -6.70 10.88
N ILE A 126 14.37 -6.01 9.84
CA ILE A 126 13.72 -4.83 9.25
C ILE A 126 12.36 -5.23 8.66
N LEU A 127 12.30 -6.25 7.82
CA LEU A 127 11.05 -6.63 7.16
C LEU A 127 10.06 -7.29 8.12
N SER A 128 10.51 -8.10 9.08
CA SER A 128 9.62 -8.67 10.10
C SER A 128 9.01 -7.58 10.99
N ASN A 129 9.79 -6.55 11.37
CA ASN A 129 9.25 -5.41 12.10
C ASN A 129 8.26 -4.59 11.25
N ALA A 130 8.48 -4.47 9.94
CA ALA A 130 7.54 -3.80 9.05
C ALA A 130 6.21 -4.56 8.95
N VAL A 131 6.22 -5.91 8.92
CA VAL A 131 5.01 -6.73 8.97
C VAL A 131 4.28 -6.58 10.30
N LEU A 132 5.01 -6.55 11.43
CA LEU A 132 4.42 -6.28 12.74
C LEU A 132 3.69 -4.92 12.78
N ARG A 133 4.32 -3.87 12.24
CA ARG A 133 3.71 -2.53 12.13
C ARG A 133 2.48 -2.54 11.23
N LEU A 134 2.57 -3.18 10.06
CA LEU A 134 1.45 -3.32 9.13
C LEU A 134 0.24 -3.98 9.83
N SER A 135 0.46 -5.09 10.55
CA SER A 135 -0.59 -5.78 11.30
C SER A 135 -1.16 -4.92 12.44
N ARG A 136 -0.31 -4.15 13.14
CA ARG A 136 -0.75 -3.19 14.16
C ARG A 136 -1.63 -2.11 13.53
N GLY A 137 -1.18 -1.52 12.43
CA GLY A 137 -1.92 -0.48 11.71
C GLY A 137 -3.28 -0.97 11.25
N GLU A 138 -3.37 -2.24 10.77
CA GLU A 138 -4.64 -2.86 10.38
C GLU A 138 -5.60 -3.02 11.56
N ILE A 139 -5.11 -3.54 12.69
CA ILE A 139 -5.91 -3.69 13.92
C ILE A 139 -6.40 -2.33 14.42
N GLU A 140 -5.51 -1.32 14.45
CA GLU A 140 -5.86 0.03 14.88
C GLU A 140 -6.87 0.69 13.94
N ASP A 141 -6.76 0.49 12.61
CA ASP A 141 -7.69 1.02 11.61
C ASP A 141 -9.10 0.44 11.80
N VAL A 142 -9.21 -0.87 11.97
CA VAL A 142 -10.49 -1.55 12.25
C VAL A 142 -11.11 -1.03 13.54
N PHE A 143 -10.31 -0.92 14.63
CA PHE A 143 -10.78 -0.44 15.92
C PHE A 143 -11.23 1.02 15.88
N VAL A 144 -10.43 1.90 15.28
CA VAL A 144 -10.75 3.32 15.10
C VAL A 144 -11.96 3.50 14.19
N GLY A 145 -12.11 2.62 13.21
CA GLY A 145 -13.22 2.61 12.26
C GLY A 145 -14.58 2.19 12.86
N GLU A 146 -14.68 1.83 14.13
CA GLU A 146 -15.98 1.58 14.78
C GLU A 146 -16.84 2.85 14.87
N CYS A 147 -16.20 4.00 15.04
CA CYS A 147 -16.83 5.31 15.09
C CYS A 147 -16.08 6.31 14.21
N PHE A 148 -16.71 7.43 13.86
CA PHE A 148 -16.03 8.53 13.17
C PHE A 148 -14.81 9.00 13.98
N ASN A 149 -13.63 8.94 13.38
CA ASN A 149 -12.39 9.39 14.00
C ASN A 149 -12.11 10.85 13.63
N SER A 150 -12.04 11.74 14.61
CA SER A 150 -11.64 13.14 14.42
C SER A 150 -10.16 13.41 14.77
N ASP A 151 -9.44 12.39 15.27
CA ASP A 151 -8.05 12.51 15.71
C ASP A 151 -7.08 12.27 14.54
N LYS A 152 -6.51 13.36 14.01
CA LYS A 152 -5.50 13.30 12.96
C LYS A 152 -4.25 12.51 13.35
N GLN A 153 -3.87 12.49 14.62
CA GLN A 153 -2.65 11.78 15.03
C GLN A 153 -2.83 10.26 14.88
N LYS A 154 -4.05 9.74 15.18
CA LYS A 154 -4.37 8.34 14.92
C LYS A 154 -4.33 8.02 13.43
N TYR A 155 -4.93 8.87 12.58
CA TYR A 155 -4.87 8.71 11.13
C TYR A 155 -3.42 8.63 10.63
N TRP A 156 -2.55 9.57 11.03
CA TRP A 156 -1.15 9.57 10.60
C TRP A 156 -0.41 8.29 11.01
N ARG A 157 -0.62 7.83 12.24
CA ARG A 157 0.00 6.58 12.73
C ARG A 157 -0.46 5.37 11.94
N ILE A 158 -1.77 5.26 11.67
CA ILE A 158 -2.34 4.16 10.88
C ILE A 158 -1.75 4.18 9.46
N LEU A 159 -1.71 5.34 8.82
CA LEU A 159 -1.15 5.50 7.48
C LEU A 159 0.34 5.11 7.42
N GLU A 160 1.12 5.57 8.39
CA GLU A 160 2.53 5.19 8.51
C GLU A 160 2.69 3.67 8.63
N ASP A 161 1.95 3.04 9.55
CA ASP A 161 2.08 1.62 9.85
C ASP A 161 1.55 0.73 8.71
N LYS A 162 0.39 1.02 8.14
CA LYS A 162 -0.22 0.21 7.07
C LYS A 162 0.53 0.32 5.75
N THR A 163 1.13 1.46 5.44
CA THR A 163 1.66 1.71 4.09
C THR A 163 3.10 2.20 4.07
N ALA A 164 3.41 3.30 4.76
CA ALA A 164 4.68 3.98 4.56
C ALA A 164 5.87 3.19 5.11
N HIS A 165 5.75 2.59 6.29
CA HIS A 165 6.83 1.80 6.89
C HIS A 165 7.17 0.52 6.11
N PHE A 166 6.23 -0.06 5.38
CA PHE A 166 6.56 -1.23 4.55
C PHE A 166 7.34 -0.83 3.29
N ILE A 167 7.05 0.34 2.71
CA ILE A 167 7.85 0.88 1.59
C ILE A 167 9.24 1.31 2.09
N GLU A 168 9.32 1.99 3.22
CA GLU A 168 10.57 2.32 3.92
C GLU A 168 11.45 1.08 4.12
N ALA A 169 10.91 0.04 4.76
CA ALA A 169 11.61 -1.19 5.05
C ALA A 169 12.09 -1.92 3.78
N SER A 170 11.28 -1.90 2.72
CA SER A 170 11.61 -2.51 1.43
C SER A 170 12.83 -1.84 0.80
N LEU A 171 12.86 -0.51 0.76
CA LEU A 171 13.96 0.25 0.19
C LEU A 171 15.22 0.19 1.09
N LYS A 172 15.04 0.30 2.41
CA LYS A 172 16.13 0.13 3.39
C LYS A 172 16.81 -1.22 3.25
N SER A 173 16.04 -2.28 3.13
CA SER A 173 16.55 -3.65 2.97
C SER A 173 17.31 -3.81 1.64
N MET A 174 16.79 -3.25 0.55
CA MET A 174 17.48 -3.26 -0.74
C MET A 174 18.77 -2.44 -0.70
N ALA A 175 18.79 -1.28 -0.06
CA ALA A 175 19.98 -0.47 0.11
C ALA A 175 21.07 -1.20 0.91
N ILE A 176 20.70 -1.90 2.00
CA ILE A 176 21.64 -2.75 2.77
C ILE A 176 22.20 -3.86 1.87
N LEU A 177 21.34 -4.56 1.12
CA LEU A 177 21.77 -5.63 0.21
C LEU A 177 22.78 -5.14 -0.83
N LEU A 178 22.60 -3.90 -1.32
CA LEU A 178 23.44 -3.28 -2.35
C LEU A 178 24.61 -2.46 -1.78
N ASN A 179 24.79 -2.45 -0.45
CA ASN A 179 25.80 -1.63 0.25
C ASN A 179 25.68 -0.13 -0.10
N LYS A 180 24.45 0.37 -0.18
CA LYS A 180 24.10 1.80 -0.40
C LYS A 180 23.65 2.45 0.91
N ASP A 181 23.43 3.77 0.91
CA ASP A 181 22.95 4.51 2.09
C ASP A 181 21.53 4.07 2.49
N ALA A 182 21.46 3.19 3.46
CA ALA A 182 20.20 2.61 3.95
C ALA A 182 19.28 3.67 4.60
N LYS A 183 19.86 4.73 5.22
CA LYS A 183 19.07 5.79 5.84
C LYS A 183 18.41 6.66 4.78
N MET A 184 19.15 7.10 3.81
CA MET A 184 18.68 7.92 2.71
C MET A 184 17.50 7.24 1.97
N TYR A 185 17.64 5.97 1.60
CA TYR A 185 16.58 5.24 0.90
C TYR A 185 15.40 4.88 1.82
N ALA A 186 15.62 4.71 3.13
CA ALA A 186 14.55 4.60 4.10
C ALA A 186 13.72 5.90 4.18
N ASP A 187 14.38 7.04 4.33
CA ASP A 187 13.73 8.36 4.39
C ASP A 187 12.94 8.64 3.10
N PHE A 188 13.49 8.32 1.93
CA PHE A 188 12.75 8.37 0.67
C PHE A 188 11.51 7.48 0.72
N GLY A 189 11.66 6.22 1.11
CA GLY A 189 10.58 5.23 1.14
C GLY A 189 9.44 5.63 2.06
N LEU A 190 9.76 6.13 3.25
CA LEU A 190 8.79 6.65 4.21
C LEU A 190 7.96 7.77 3.60
N HIS A 191 8.61 8.81 3.10
CA HIS A 191 7.92 9.98 2.55
C HIS A 191 7.16 9.67 1.25
N PHE A 192 7.71 8.81 0.41
CA PHE A 192 6.99 8.31 -0.77
C PHE A 192 5.73 7.54 -0.37
N GLY A 193 5.81 6.67 0.63
CA GLY A 193 4.68 5.90 1.13
C GLY A 193 3.57 6.78 1.71
N MET A 194 3.94 7.84 2.43
CA MET A 194 3.00 8.86 2.92
C MET A 194 2.27 9.54 1.75
N ALA A 195 3.00 10.06 0.76
CA ALA A 195 2.40 10.69 -0.42
C ALA A 195 1.50 9.71 -1.17
N PHE A 196 1.96 8.46 -1.32
CA PHE A 196 1.22 7.41 -2.01
C PHE A 196 -0.15 7.15 -1.38
N GLN A 197 -0.20 6.99 -0.05
CA GLN A 197 -1.47 6.70 0.62
C GLN A 197 -2.40 7.89 0.63
N ILE A 198 -1.89 9.12 0.86
CA ILE A 198 -2.72 10.33 0.79
C ILE A 198 -3.37 10.48 -0.58
N ILE A 199 -2.64 10.17 -1.66
CA ILE A 199 -3.20 10.19 -3.00
C ILE A 199 -4.22 9.06 -3.20
N ASP A 200 -3.98 7.88 -2.65
CA ASP A 200 -4.94 6.76 -2.72
C ASP A 200 -6.27 7.13 -2.04
N ASP A 201 -6.21 7.73 -0.84
CA ASP A 201 -7.37 8.28 -0.13
C ASP A 201 -8.12 9.36 -0.94
N LEU A 202 -7.36 10.22 -1.65
CA LEU A 202 -7.92 11.25 -2.50
C LEU A 202 -8.62 10.67 -3.73
N LEU A 203 -8.06 9.61 -4.31
CA LEU A 203 -8.63 8.95 -5.48
C LEU A 203 -9.96 8.25 -5.18
N ASP A 204 -10.15 7.74 -3.96
CA ASP A 204 -11.43 7.17 -3.53
C ASP A 204 -12.60 8.16 -3.67
N ILE A 205 -12.34 9.46 -3.52
CA ILE A 205 -13.37 10.50 -3.60
C ILE A 205 -13.41 11.25 -4.94
N THR A 206 -12.34 11.21 -5.74
CA THR A 206 -12.23 12.02 -6.97
C THR A 206 -12.42 11.24 -8.26
N GLN A 207 -12.17 9.92 -8.24
CA GLN A 207 -12.28 9.09 -9.43
C GLN A 207 -13.68 8.47 -9.57
N ASP A 208 -14.05 8.17 -10.82
CA ASP A 208 -15.26 7.43 -11.10
C ASP A 208 -15.10 5.91 -10.79
N ALA A 209 -16.21 5.26 -10.50
CA ALA A 209 -16.23 3.83 -10.16
C ALA A 209 -15.65 2.92 -11.25
N LYS A 210 -15.70 3.32 -12.54
CA LYS A 210 -15.14 2.53 -13.64
C LYS A 210 -13.62 2.53 -13.62
N THR A 211 -13.02 3.67 -13.26
CA THR A 211 -11.58 3.84 -13.18
C THR A 211 -11.01 3.19 -11.92
N LEU A 212 -11.66 3.39 -10.76
CA LEU A 212 -11.26 2.78 -9.48
C LEU A 212 -11.39 1.25 -9.48
N GLY A 213 -12.39 0.71 -10.18
CA GLY A 213 -12.75 -0.71 -10.08
C GLY A 213 -13.51 -1.08 -8.81
N LYS A 214 -13.90 -0.07 -7.99
CA LYS A 214 -14.78 -0.13 -6.82
C LYS A 214 -15.66 1.13 -6.82
N PRO A 215 -16.79 1.16 -6.09
CA PRO A 215 -17.56 2.39 -5.89
C PRO A 215 -16.67 3.49 -5.31
N ASN A 216 -16.85 4.74 -5.74
CA ASN A 216 -16.23 5.89 -5.08
C ASN A 216 -16.87 6.14 -3.70
N PHE A 217 -16.19 6.87 -2.82
CA PHE A 217 -16.59 7.08 -1.42
C PHE A 217 -16.67 5.77 -0.61
N SER A 218 -15.96 4.71 -1.06
CA SER A 218 -16.00 3.41 -0.38
C SER A 218 -15.34 3.44 0.98
N ASP A 219 -14.25 4.19 1.15
CA ASP A 219 -13.51 4.24 2.41
C ASP A 219 -14.38 4.75 3.57
N PHE A 220 -15.17 5.79 3.36
CA PHE A 220 -16.06 6.35 4.38
C PHE A 220 -17.19 5.38 4.75
N LYS A 221 -17.76 4.71 3.76
CA LYS A 221 -18.75 3.65 3.94
C LYS A 221 -18.19 2.45 4.70
N GLU A 222 -16.93 2.08 4.44
CA GLU A 222 -16.22 0.98 5.11
C GLU A 222 -15.78 1.35 6.54
N GLY A 223 -15.91 2.61 6.95
CA GLY A 223 -15.55 3.06 8.29
C GLY A 223 -14.17 3.69 8.37
N LYS A 224 -13.61 4.16 7.27
CA LYS A 224 -12.29 4.81 7.22
C LYS A 224 -12.48 6.34 7.18
N THR A 225 -12.03 7.03 8.23
CA THR A 225 -12.00 8.51 8.24
C THR A 225 -10.66 8.97 7.67
N THR A 226 -10.58 9.07 6.34
CA THR A 226 -9.36 9.45 5.64
C THR A 226 -9.08 10.96 5.71
N LEU A 227 -7.89 11.40 5.27
CA LEU A 227 -7.46 12.79 5.39
C LEU A 227 -8.46 13.82 4.85
N PRO A 228 -9.11 13.63 3.70
CA PRO A 228 -10.12 14.57 3.22
C PRO A 228 -11.26 14.80 4.22
N TYR A 229 -11.75 13.76 4.85
CA TYR A 229 -12.84 13.87 5.84
C TYR A 229 -12.38 14.55 7.13
N LEU A 230 -11.15 14.32 7.57
CA LEU A 230 -10.55 15.00 8.71
C LEU A 230 -10.39 16.50 8.47
N LEU A 231 -9.91 16.88 7.27
CA LEU A 231 -9.79 18.27 6.85
C LEU A 231 -11.17 18.94 6.73
N LEU A 232 -12.15 18.24 6.18
CA LEU A 232 -13.52 18.75 6.12
C LEU A 232 -14.08 18.97 7.52
N TYR A 233 -13.98 17.98 8.40
CA TYR A 233 -14.50 18.06 9.77
C TYR A 233 -14.02 19.31 10.52
N GLU A 234 -12.75 19.68 10.37
CA GLU A 234 -12.17 20.87 11.02
C GLU A 234 -12.75 22.20 10.48
N LYS A 235 -13.29 22.21 9.26
CA LYS A 235 -13.81 23.42 8.63
C LYS A 235 -15.33 23.58 8.79
N LEU A 236 -16.01 22.52 9.18
CA LEU A 236 -17.45 22.53 9.37
C LEU A 236 -17.85 23.18 10.70
N ASN A 237 -19.02 23.84 10.72
CA ASN A 237 -19.63 24.27 11.96
C ASN A 237 -20.18 23.09 12.77
N PRO A 238 -20.51 23.26 14.08
CA PRO A 238 -20.92 22.14 14.94
C PRO A 238 -22.14 21.34 14.44
N HIS A 239 -23.09 21.99 13.77
CA HIS A 239 -24.24 21.30 13.18
C HIS A 239 -23.81 20.41 12.01
N GLU A 240 -23.01 20.93 11.10
CA GLU A 240 -22.49 20.19 9.95
C GLU A 240 -21.52 19.08 10.37
N GLN A 241 -20.72 19.28 11.44
CA GLN A 241 -19.90 18.21 12.05
C GLN A 241 -20.77 17.06 12.53
N GLY A 242 -21.89 17.39 13.20
CA GLY A 242 -22.88 16.38 13.63
C GLY A 242 -23.47 15.60 12.45
N LEU A 243 -23.77 16.28 11.35
CA LEU A 243 -24.24 15.63 10.13
C LEU A 243 -23.18 14.69 9.53
N LEU A 244 -21.94 15.17 9.38
CA LEU A 244 -20.85 14.35 8.85
C LEU A 244 -20.63 13.08 9.68
N ILE A 245 -20.64 13.20 11.02
CA ILE A 245 -20.56 12.05 11.93
C ILE A 245 -21.74 11.09 11.72
N SER A 246 -22.95 11.62 11.55
CA SER A 246 -24.14 10.78 11.36
C SER A 246 -24.14 10.04 10.03
N TYR A 247 -23.42 10.54 9.03
CA TYR A 247 -23.27 9.92 7.71
C TYR A 247 -22.18 8.82 7.65
N PHE A 248 -21.36 8.72 8.69
CA PHE A 248 -20.31 7.72 8.75
C PHE A 248 -20.87 6.29 8.64
N LYS A 249 -20.24 5.47 7.81
CA LYS A 249 -20.70 4.10 7.46
C LYS A 249 -22.07 4.04 6.76
N GLN A 250 -22.57 5.16 6.26
CA GLN A 250 -23.78 5.17 5.45
C GLN A 250 -23.46 5.34 3.97
N ASP A 251 -24.38 4.89 3.12
CA ASP A 251 -24.26 4.93 1.68
C ASP A 251 -25.60 5.39 1.08
N SER A 252 -25.70 6.67 0.74
CA SER A 252 -26.82 7.19 -0.03
C SER A 252 -26.32 8.25 -1.00
N HIS A 253 -27.05 8.41 -2.11
CA HIS A 253 -26.73 9.44 -3.10
C HIS A 253 -26.73 10.86 -2.48
N GLU A 254 -27.64 11.12 -1.56
CA GLU A 254 -27.75 12.40 -0.86
C GLU A 254 -26.50 12.72 -0.02
N ILE A 255 -25.99 11.72 0.73
CA ILE A 255 -24.77 11.84 1.52
C ILE A 255 -23.56 12.12 0.63
N ILE A 256 -23.44 11.40 -0.48
CA ILE A 256 -22.34 11.59 -1.44
C ILE A 256 -22.37 12.99 -2.03
N GLU A 257 -23.53 13.47 -2.48
CA GLU A 257 -23.65 14.81 -3.09
C GLU A 257 -23.40 15.91 -2.05
N TRP A 258 -23.94 15.79 -0.83
CA TRP A 258 -23.63 16.72 0.25
C TRP A 258 -22.12 16.77 0.55
N THR A 259 -21.48 15.62 0.62
CA THR A 259 -20.03 15.53 0.90
C THR A 259 -19.20 16.16 -0.22
N LYS A 260 -19.54 15.90 -1.48
CA LYS A 260 -18.89 16.51 -2.65
C LYS A 260 -19.02 18.04 -2.64
N GLU A 261 -20.22 18.53 -2.35
CA GLU A 261 -20.47 19.98 -2.26
C GLU A 261 -19.61 20.61 -1.17
N LYS A 262 -19.54 19.98 0.02
CA LYS A 262 -18.71 20.45 1.13
C LYS A 262 -17.21 20.38 0.82
N PHE A 263 -16.75 19.33 0.18
CA PHE A 263 -15.35 19.24 -0.28
C PHE A 263 -15.00 20.38 -1.23
N LYS A 264 -15.87 20.68 -2.19
CA LYS A 264 -15.70 21.80 -3.13
C LYS A 264 -15.74 23.14 -2.42
N GLN A 265 -16.75 23.36 -1.57
CA GLN A 265 -16.94 24.62 -0.82
C GLN A 265 -15.73 24.99 0.02
N HIS A 266 -15.09 24.01 0.64
CA HIS A 266 -13.97 24.20 1.56
C HIS A 266 -12.58 23.95 0.94
N GLY A 267 -12.50 23.65 -0.36
CA GLY A 267 -11.21 23.41 -1.06
C GLY A 267 -10.43 22.22 -0.53
N ILE A 268 -11.15 21.17 -0.11
CA ILE A 268 -10.54 20.00 0.56
C ILE A 268 -9.62 19.20 -0.36
N ILE A 269 -10.02 19.05 -1.63
CA ILE A 269 -9.26 18.30 -2.64
C ILE A 269 -7.87 18.93 -2.84
N GLU A 270 -7.86 20.26 -3.05
CA GLU A 270 -6.64 21.03 -3.27
C GLU A 270 -5.74 21.02 -2.02
N GLU A 271 -6.32 21.08 -0.83
CA GLU A 271 -5.57 21.05 0.42
C GLU A 271 -4.95 19.67 0.64
N THR A 272 -5.70 18.60 0.43
CA THR A 272 -5.19 17.21 0.51
C THR A 272 -4.05 16.98 -0.48
N LEU A 273 -4.21 17.45 -1.73
CA LEU A 273 -3.18 17.36 -2.76
C LEU A 273 -1.90 18.12 -2.35
N LYS A 274 -2.02 19.32 -1.78
CA LYS A 274 -0.86 20.08 -1.27
C LYS A 274 -0.11 19.31 -0.19
N ILE A 275 -0.80 18.65 0.72
CA ILE A 275 -0.17 17.81 1.76
C ILE A 275 0.60 16.65 1.12
N ALA A 276 -0.01 15.94 0.15
CA ALA A 276 0.68 14.88 -0.58
C ALA A 276 1.94 15.40 -1.31
N GLN A 277 1.86 16.58 -1.93
CA GLN A 277 3.00 17.24 -2.60
C GLN A 277 4.14 17.56 -1.63
N VAL A 278 3.85 17.95 -0.39
CA VAL A 278 4.88 18.16 0.64
C VAL A 278 5.64 16.87 0.92
N TYR A 279 4.94 15.74 1.05
CA TYR A 279 5.60 14.45 1.27
C TYR A 279 6.39 13.97 0.04
N SER A 280 5.86 14.13 -1.17
CA SER A 280 6.60 13.84 -2.40
C SER A 280 7.89 14.68 -2.50
N LYS A 281 7.82 15.96 -2.14
CA LYS A 281 9.00 16.84 -2.10
C LYS A 281 10.02 16.38 -1.07
N LYS A 282 9.59 15.96 0.14
CA LYS A 282 10.49 15.40 1.16
C LYS A 282 11.16 14.12 0.67
N ALA A 283 10.44 13.26 -0.07
CA ALA A 283 11.04 12.08 -0.69
C ALA A 283 12.15 12.48 -1.68
N LEU A 284 11.89 13.44 -2.57
CA LEU A 284 12.91 13.94 -3.51
C LEU A 284 14.11 14.57 -2.81
N GLU A 285 13.88 15.31 -1.72
CA GLU A 285 14.95 15.90 -0.91
C GLU A 285 15.83 14.82 -0.26
N ALA A 286 15.25 13.70 0.17
CA ALA A 286 16.01 12.60 0.78
C ALA A 286 17.06 12.01 -0.18
N ILE A 287 16.77 11.92 -1.47
CA ILE A 287 17.69 11.36 -2.49
C ILE A 287 18.43 12.45 -3.30
N LYS A 288 18.42 13.67 -2.81
CA LYS A 288 19.08 14.79 -3.52
C LYS A 288 20.56 14.49 -3.69
N GLY A 289 21.03 14.47 -4.93
CA GLY A 289 22.42 14.17 -5.29
C GLY A 289 22.68 12.74 -5.78
N GLU A 290 21.71 11.82 -5.62
CA GLU A 290 21.83 10.45 -6.15
C GLU A 290 21.66 10.35 -7.67
N ASN A 291 21.06 11.37 -8.31
CA ASN A 291 20.73 11.37 -9.74
C ASN A 291 19.93 10.12 -10.19
N ASN A 292 19.06 9.61 -9.32
CA ASN A 292 18.23 8.46 -9.62
C ASN A 292 16.92 8.89 -10.30
N LEU A 293 16.98 9.11 -11.62
CA LEU A 293 15.85 9.59 -12.43
C LEU A 293 14.61 8.72 -12.33
N ILE A 294 14.76 7.41 -12.03
CA ILE A 294 13.61 6.49 -11.90
C ILE A 294 12.86 6.80 -10.62
N LEU A 295 13.56 6.93 -9.48
CA LEU A 295 12.93 7.27 -8.20
C LEU A 295 12.34 8.67 -8.23
N GLU A 296 13.06 9.64 -8.82
CA GLU A 296 12.57 11.01 -8.98
C GLU A 296 11.27 11.04 -9.77
N LYS A 297 11.22 10.33 -10.90
CA LYS A 297 10.02 10.22 -11.71
C LYS A 297 8.88 9.56 -10.95
N LEU A 298 9.12 8.45 -10.24
CA LEU A 298 8.08 7.77 -9.45
C LEU A 298 7.52 8.67 -8.35
N ALA A 299 8.36 9.47 -7.68
CA ALA A 299 7.93 10.42 -6.65
C ALA A 299 7.11 11.60 -7.22
N GLN A 300 7.39 12.01 -8.47
CA GLN A 300 6.57 12.99 -9.17
C GLN A 300 5.26 12.38 -9.67
N ASP A 301 5.34 11.23 -10.32
CA ASP A 301 4.18 10.54 -10.90
C ASP A 301 3.14 10.16 -9.84
N VAL A 302 3.54 9.93 -8.58
CA VAL A 302 2.60 9.60 -7.50
C VAL A 302 1.55 10.70 -7.28
N ILE A 303 1.94 11.97 -7.45
CA ILE A 303 1.06 13.14 -7.28
C ILE A 303 0.08 13.30 -8.45
N TYR A 304 0.52 12.94 -9.65
CA TYR A 304 -0.26 13.09 -10.88
C TYR A 304 -0.93 11.79 -11.32
N ARG A 305 -1.07 10.84 -10.39
CA ARG A 305 -1.76 9.59 -10.67
C ARG A 305 -3.17 9.85 -11.17
N THR A 306 -3.34 9.74 -12.47
CA THR A 306 -4.59 9.40 -13.12
C THR A 306 -4.53 7.91 -13.40
N PHE A 307 -5.35 7.13 -12.74
CA PHE A 307 -5.40 5.68 -12.95
C PHE A 307 -6.34 5.31 -14.06
#